data_31b4e5c08877ed3540e183d630178e3e
#
_entry.id   31b4e5c08877ed3540e183d630178e3e
#
_cell.length_a   1.000
_cell.length_b   1.000
_cell.length_c   1.000
_cell.angle_alpha   90.00
_cell.angle_beta   90.00
_cell.angle_gamma   90.00
#
_symmetry.space_group_name_H-M   'P 1'
#
loop_
_entity.id
_entity.type
_entity.pdbx_description
1 polymer ?
#
loop_
_entity_poly.entity_id
_entity_poly.type
_entity_poly.pdbx_seq_one_letter_code
_entity_poly.pdbx_strand_id
1 'polypeptide(L)'
;MNQITNQEIMDLELEIYLFVSEYLETNAIEHHDPQFYDKLTGLATDEYFSICACMDIYENADDYDEAYTEIRNKIGTQIREYFNMLSIPRRQYLNPRQIHYSKSDGIDAKIAKLRSAYQPAQRTPEWYAFRNNLVTASNIWKIFGSDANYNSLICEKCRPDVPSIGIIPTDDDDTVAFTEVKNVNVDSPLHWGVKYEPLSVAIYEHRNKCVVGQFGCIQHPRIACVGASPDGIVVSPESDDYGVMLEIKNVVNREITGVPSMAYWIQMQVQMEVCDLDDCNFIETQFKEYPEAVTTADDDAETKFYAGIPNYLYNGVILYFVKRDFVDNSPKYMYMPLDTPLNKPAIEAWVAEKKRELANSHVLFRRIYWYCDRFSCVLVKRNRDWFSAAEPRIRDFWSVVEKERADGYSHRLPKKRAPKPSAGGCIIKMLDV
;
A
#
# COMPACT_ATOMS: atom_id res chain seq x y z
N MET A 1 9.20 26.91 43.71
CA MET A 1 9.51 26.76 42.28
C MET A 1 10.10 28.03 41.76
N ASN A 2 11.38 28.05 41.40
CA ASN A 2 11.95 29.18 40.67
C ASN A 2 11.28 29.21 39.28
N GLN A 3 10.71 30.34 38.92
CA GLN A 3 10.18 30.50 37.57
C GLN A 3 11.33 30.37 36.58
N ILE A 4 11.22 29.42 35.66
CA ILE A 4 12.15 29.25 34.53
C ILE A 4 12.22 30.58 33.78
N THR A 5 13.37 31.13 33.60
CA THR A 5 13.60 32.41 32.92
C THR A 5 13.39 32.24 31.41
N ASN A 6 13.09 33.32 30.71
CA ASN A 6 12.97 33.28 29.23
C ASN A 6 14.27 32.81 28.56
N GLN A 7 15.43 33.06 29.16
CA GLN A 7 16.69 32.57 28.61
C GLN A 7 16.82 31.05 28.75
N GLU A 8 16.46 30.49 29.89
CA GLU A 8 16.48 29.02 30.10
C GLU A 8 15.49 28.31 29.19
N ILE A 9 14.35 28.94 28.84
CA ILE A 9 13.42 28.42 27.87
C ILE A 9 14.06 28.41 26.48
N MET A 10 14.71 29.49 26.05
CA MET A 10 15.38 29.59 24.75
C MET A 10 16.53 28.58 24.62
N ASP A 11 17.30 28.41 25.69
CA ASP A 11 18.39 27.44 25.72
C ASP A 11 17.84 26.00 25.61
N LEU A 12 16.76 25.69 26.32
CA LEU A 12 16.08 24.40 26.20
C LEU A 12 15.54 24.15 24.80
N GLU A 13 14.94 25.16 24.17
CA GLU A 13 14.45 25.06 22.79
C GLU A 13 15.57 24.72 21.80
N LEU A 14 16.70 25.38 21.94
CA LEU A 14 17.86 25.13 21.09
C LEU A 14 18.40 23.71 21.27
N GLU A 15 18.56 23.25 22.52
CA GLU A 15 19.00 21.88 22.80
C GLU A 15 18.05 20.83 22.23
N ILE A 16 16.74 21.05 22.36
CA ILE A 16 15.74 20.16 21.75
C ILE A 16 15.88 20.13 20.22
N TYR A 17 16.09 21.28 19.59
CA TYR A 17 16.25 21.36 18.14
C TYR A 17 17.51 20.65 17.66
N LEU A 18 18.61 20.78 18.39
CA LEU A 18 19.85 20.06 18.09
C LEU A 18 19.68 18.56 18.25
N PHE A 19 19.09 18.12 19.35
CA PHE A 19 18.79 16.71 19.60
C PHE A 19 17.92 16.10 18.50
N VAL A 20 16.84 16.79 18.12
CA VAL A 20 15.91 16.33 17.06
C VAL A 20 16.61 16.28 15.71
N SER A 21 17.46 17.28 15.40
CA SER A 21 18.22 17.32 14.15
C SER A 21 19.18 16.15 14.04
N GLU A 22 19.94 15.88 15.09
CA GLU A 22 20.88 14.76 15.17
C GLU A 22 20.15 13.40 15.08
N TYR A 23 19.04 13.27 15.80
CA TYR A 23 18.22 12.07 15.73
C TYR A 23 17.71 11.81 14.31
N LEU A 24 17.28 12.84 13.59
CA LEU A 24 16.78 12.72 12.21
C LEU A 24 17.87 12.35 11.21
N GLU A 25 19.12 12.78 11.40
CA GLU A 25 20.23 12.41 10.52
C GLU A 25 20.42 10.89 10.44
N THR A 26 20.22 10.21 11.56
CA THR A 26 20.39 8.75 11.65
C THR A 26 19.11 7.96 11.51
N ASN A 27 17.95 8.55 11.83
CA ASN A 27 16.66 7.88 11.93
C ASN A 27 15.57 8.53 11.06
N ALA A 28 15.94 9.14 9.92
CA ALA A 28 15.02 9.89 9.04
C ALA A 28 13.78 9.09 8.61
N ILE A 29 13.87 7.75 8.54
CA ILE A 29 12.77 6.86 8.14
C ILE A 29 11.71 6.74 9.25
N GLU A 30 12.11 6.88 10.51
CA GLU A 30 11.20 6.64 11.64
C GLU A 30 10.09 7.68 11.76
N HIS A 31 10.25 8.89 11.20
CA HIS A 31 9.22 9.94 11.30
C HIS A 31 7.88 9.56 10.63
N HIS A 32 7.83 8.46 9.85
CA HIS A 32 6.59 7.89 9.31
C HIS A 32 5.78 7.11 10.35
N ASP A 33 6.40 6.70 11.48
CA ASP A 33 5.73 5.96 12.54
C ASP A 33 4.70 6.88 13.25
N PRO A 34 3.45 6.43 13.47
CA PRO A 34 2.45 7.19 14.24
C PRO A 34 2.90 7.54 15.65
N GLN A 35 3.70 6.67 16.26
CA GLN A 35 4.23 6.86 17.62
C GLN A 35 5.53 7.67 17.64
N PHE A 36 6.01 8.11 16.45
CA PHE A 36 7.29 8.81 16.33
C PHE A 36 7.41 10.02 17.27
N TYR A 37 6.40 10.88 17.29
CA TYR A 37 6.43 12.09 18.14
C TYR A 37 6.43 11.75 19.62
N ASP A 38 5.68 10.73 20.02
CA ASP A 38 5.63 10.28 21.41
C ASP A 38 6.95 9.63 21.82
N LYS A 39 7.50 8.78 20.95
CA LYS A 39 8.82 8.17 21.13
C LYS A 39 9.93 9.22 21.23
N LEU A 40 9.98 10.16 20.28
CA LEU A 40 10.99 11.20 20.25
C LEU A 40 10.87 12.14 21.45
N THR A 41 9.63 12.48 21.85
CA THR A 41 9.36 13.25 23.07
C THR A 41 9.87 12.52 24.31
N GLY A 42 9.64 11.21 24.40
CA GLY A 42 10.17 10.37 25.48
C GLY A 42 11.70 10.42 25.54
N LEU A 43 12.36 10.13 24.43
CA LEU A 43 13.82 10.13 24.34
C LEU A 43 14.43 11.49 24.74
N ALA A 44 13.88 12.59 24.20
CA ALA A 44 14.35 13.94 24.52
C ALA A 44 14.10 14.31 26.00
N THR A 45 12.99 13.80 26.58
CA THR A 45 12.69 14.02 28.00
C THR A 45 13.66 13.25 28.88
N ASP A 46 13.93 11.99 28.55
CA ASP A 46 14.86 11.14 29.31
C ASP A 46 16.27 11.69 29.26
N GLU A 47 16.70 12.21 28.08
CA GLU A 47 18.00 12.88 27.93
C GLU A 47 18.09 14.15 28.81
N TYR A 48 17.06 15.00 28.78
CA TYR A 48 16.97 16.18 29.63
C TYR A 48 17.10 15.84 31.11
N PHE A 49 16.34 14.84 31.58
CA PHE A 49 16.42 14.44 33.02
C PHE A 49 17.71 13.74 33.36
N SER A 50 18.37 13.07 32.42
CA SER A 50 19.72 12.53 32.63
C SER A 50 20.74 13.64 32.90
N ILE A 51 20.65 14.74 32.14
CA ILE A 51 21.48 15.93 32.35
C ILE A 51 21.15 16.58 33.69
N CYS A 52 19.87 16.74 34.01
CA CYS A 52 19.44 17.33 35.30
C CYS A 52 19.87 16.49 36.51
N ALA A 53 19.83 15.16 36.39
CA ALA A 53 20.31 14.27 37.46
C ALA A 53 21.81 14.40 37.72
N CYS A 54 22.61 14.64 36.67
CA CYS A 54 24.05 14.94 36.82
C CYS A 54 24.30 16.27 37.51
N MET A 55 23.29 17.15 37.58
CA MET A 55 23.38 18.48 38.20
C MET A 55 22.72 18.57 39.59
N ASP A 56 22.22 17.46 40.14
CA ASP A 56 21.49 17.36 41.42
C ASP A 56 20.29 18.32 41.53
N ILE A 57 19.55 18.54 40.41
CA ILE A 57 18.51 19.56 40.35
C ILE A 57 17.18 19.08 41.01
N TYR A 58 16.93 17.78 41.09
CA TYR A 58 15.73 17.19 41.69
C TYR A 58 16.06 16.25 42.83
N GLU A 59 15.81 16.68 44.06
CA GLU A 59 16.14 15.92 45.29
C GLU A 59 14.99 15.05 45.81
N ASN A 60 13.71 15.28 45.42
CA ASN A 60 12.53 14.61 45.96
C ASN A 60 11.71 13.88 44.87
N ALA A 61 11.30 12.64 45.17
CA ALA A 61 10.56 11.78 44.24
C ALA A 61 9.16 12.32 43.85
N ASP A 62 8.46 12.95 44.81
CA ASP A 62 7.11 13.50 44.55
C ASP A 62 7.13 14.71 43.60
N ASP A 63 8.18 15.53 43.68
CA ASP A 63 8.38 16.67 42.78
C ASP A 63 8.85 16.21 41.39
N TYR A 64 9.47 15.03 41.29
CA TYR A 64 9.99 14.49 40.04
C TYR A 64 8.89 14.10 39.03
N ASP A 65 7.85 13.39 39.45
CA ASP A 65 6.78 12.91 38.54
C ASP A 65 5.98 14.09 37.98
N GLU A 66 5.68 15.11 38.77
CA GLU A 66 5.00 16.31 38.30
C GLU A 66 5.91 17.11 37.36
N ALA A 67 7.17 17.29 37.68
CA ALA A 67 8.14 17.97 36.83
C ALA A 67 8.38 17.21 35.54
N TYR A 68 8.50 15.89 35.59
CA TYR A 68 8.64 15.05 34.38
C TYR A 68 7.47 15.25 33.43
N THR A 69 6.25 15.23 33.93
CA THR A 69 5.05 15.41 33.12
C THR A 69 4.99 16.80 32.49
N GLU A 70 5.31 17.86 33.26
CA GLU A 70 5.31 19.22 32.74
C GLU A 70 6.39 19.44 31.68
N ILE A 71 7.60 19.00 31.92
CA ILE A 71 8.72 19.11 30.97
C ILE A 71 8.46 18.30 29.72
N ARG A 72 7.96 17.07 29.85
CA ARG A 72 7.57 16.24 28.71
C ARG A 72 6.56 16.95 27.80
N ASN A 73 5.57 17.62 28.37
CA ASN A 73 4.59 18.36 27.60
C ASN A 73 5.21 19.55 26.86
N LYS A 74 6.15 20.28 27.51
CA LYS A 74 6.90 21.37 26.87
C LYS A 74 7.76 20.87 25.73
N ILE A 75 8.55 19.84 25.96
CA ILE A 75 9.40 19.20 24.94
C ILE A 75 8.56 18.71 23.76
N GLY A 76 7.43 18.04 24.02
CA GLY A 76 6.53 17.59 22.98
C GLY A 76 5.92 18.74 22.14
N THR A 77 5.72 19.90 22.74
CA THR A 77 5.28 21.11 22.02
C THR A 77 6.40 21.66 21.14
N GLN A 78 7.60 21.79 21.66
CA GLN A 78 8.77 22.27 20.93
C GLN A 78 9.13 21.37 19.74
N ILE A 79 9.09 20.05 19.94
CA ILE A 79 9.30 19.09 18.86
C ILE A 79 8.30 19.31 17.72
N ARG A 80 7.01 19.52 18.04
CA ARG A 80 5.99 19.80 17.00
C ARG A 80 6.24 21.12 16.28
N GLU A 81 6.66 22.16 17.00
CA GLU A 81 7.01 23.46 16.42
C GLU A 81 8.22 23.35 15.51
N TYR A 82 9.27 22.62 15.93
CA TYR A 82 10.43 22.33 15.10
C TYR A 82 10.05 21.66 13.79
N PHE A 83 9.22 20.61 13.82
CA PHE A 83 8.74 19.94 12.61
C PHE A 83 7.85 20.84 11.74
N ASN A 84 7.10 21.76 12.35
CA ASN A 84 6.32 22.73 11.59
C ASN A 84 7.23 23.74 10.87
N MET A 85 8.30 24.21 11.51
CA MET A 85 9.28 25.11 10.90
C MET A 85 10.01 24.45 9.73
N LEU A 86 10.44 23.21 9.89
CA LEU A 86 11.10 22.45 8.83
C LEU A 86 10.17 22.07 7.69
N SER A 87 8.85 22.27 7.84
CA SER A 87 7.84 21.84 6.88
C SER A 87 7.97 20.38 6.46
N ILE A 88 8.46 19.53 7.37
CA ILE A 88 8.62 18.09 7.11
C ILE A 88 7.23 17.48 6.94
N PRO A 89 6.94 16.88 5.77
CA PRO A 89 5.63 16.29 5.51
C PRO A 89 5.35 15.14 6.48
N ARG A 90 4.18 15.16 7.11
CA ARG A 90 3.72 14.14 8.06
C ARG A 90 2.59 13.33 7.45
N ARG A 91 2.32 12.17 8.03
CA ARG A 91 1.04 11.52 7.84
C ARG A 91 -0.07 12.42 8.38
N GLN A 92 -1.11 12.56 7.61
CA GLN A 92 -2.31 13.26 8.04
C GLN A 92 -3.48 12.29 8.04
N TYR A 93 -4.17 12.23 9.19
CA TYR A 93 -5.31 11.35 9.40
C TYR A 93 -6.65 12.08 9.24
N LEU A 94 -6.60 13.36 8.88
CA LEU A 94 -7.79 14.16 8.68
C LEU A 94 -8.51 13.75 7.40
N ASN A 95 -9.83 13.89 7.39
CA ASN A 95 -10.62 13.70 6.19
C ASN A 95 -10.06 14.61 5.09
N PRO A 96 -9.66 14.09 3.92
CA PRO A 96 -9.12 14.90 2.82
C PRO A 96 -10.00 16.11 2.45
N ARG A 97 -11.32 16.00 2.59
CA ARG A 97 -12.27 17.11 2.32
C ARG A 97 -12.11 18.32 3.24
N GLN A 98 -11.42 18.18 4.35
CA GLN A 98 -11.14 19.27 5.30
C GLN A 98 -9.82 19.97 5.01
N ILE A 99 -9.07 19.50 4.01
CA ILE A 99 -7.76 20.03 3.67
C ILE A 99 -7.93 20.80 2.37
N HIS A 100 -7.70 22.11 2.42
CA HIS A 100 -7.54 22.90 1.21
C HIS A 100 -6.16 22.61 0.63
N TYR A 101 -6.15 21.85 -0.46
CA TYR A 101 -4.94 21.69 -1.25
C TYR A 101 -4.63 23.04 -1.92
N SER A 102 -3.43 23.56 -1.71
CA SER A 102 -2.95 24.59 -2.61
C SER A 102 -2.80 23.91 -3.98
N LYS A 103 -3.64 24.31 -4.96
CA LYS A 103 -3.46 23.85 -6.34
C LYS A 103 -2.01 24.17 -6.72
N SER A 104 -1.17 23.15 -6.81
CA SER A 104 0.22 23.38 -7.16
C SER A 104 0.24 23.84 -8.61
N ASP A 105 0.89 24.96 -8.86
CA ASP A 105 1.09 25.45 -10.23
C ASP A 105 1.72 24.36 -11.10
N GLY A 106 1.14 24.14 -12.28
CA GLY A 106 1.71 23.20 -13.26
C GLY A 106 1.23 21.74 -13.15
N ILE A 107 0.17 21.43 -12.41
CA ILE A 107 -0.40 20.06 -12.36
C ILE A 107 -0.78 19.56 -13.76
N ASP A 108 -1.36 20.41 -14.60
CA ASP A 108 -1.68 20.04 -16.00
C ASP A 108 -0.46 19.54 -16.77
N ALA A 109 0.66 20.25 -16.64
CA ALA A 109 1.91 19.86 -17.28
C ALA A 109 2.47 18.55 -16.71
N LYS A 110 2.35 18.33 -15.41
CA LYS A 110 2.77 17.09 -14.76
C LYS A 110 1.92 15.91 -15.24
N ILE A 111 0.59 16.03 -15.26
CA ILE A 111 -0.31 14.98 -15.77
C ILE A 111 -0.07 14.71 -17.25
N ALA A 112 0.10 15.76 -18.07
CA ALA A 112 0.42 15.60 -19.49
C ALA A 112 1.74 14.84 -19.70
N LYS A 113 2.78 15.16 -18.91
CA LYS A 113 4.07 14.47 -18.92
C LYS A 113 3.92 12.99 -18.52
N LEU A 114 3.14 12.70 -17.47
CA LEU A 114 2.88 11.32 -17.04
C LEU A 114 2.13 10.51 -18.11
N ARG A 115 1.15 11.11 -18.78
CA ARG A 115 0.43 10.46 -19.88
C ARG A 115 1.31 10.19 -21.11
N SER A 116 2.30 11.04 -21.37
CA SER A 116 3.23 10.88 -22.49
C SER A 116 4.40 9.94 -22.20
N ALA A 117 4.62 9.56 -20.93
CA ALA A 117 5.68 8.64 -20.56
C ALA A 117 5.42 7.23 -21.12
N TYR A 118 6.50 6.51 -21.44
CA TYR A 118 6.39 5.12 -21.87
C TYR A 118 5.81 4.25 -20.76
N GLN A 119 4.70 3.58 -21.06
CA GLN A 119 3.95 2.74 -20.13
C GLN A 119 3.48 1.48 -20.86
N PRO A 120 4.25 0.39 -20.83
CA PRO A 120 3.86 -0.85 -21.47
C PRO A 120 2.60 -1.41 -20.83
N ALA A 121 1.73 -2.01 -21.65
CA ALA A 121 0.48 -2.59 -21.19
C ALA A 121 0.74 -3.67 -20.13
N GLN A 122 -0.02 -3.64 -19.03
CA GLN A 122 0.18 -4.55 -17.90
C GLN A 122 0.07 -6.02 -18.34
N ARG A 123 0.95 -6.85 -17.76
CA ARG A 123 1.00 -8.30 -17.98
C ARG A 123 1.39 -8.73 -19.40
N THR A 124 1.96 -7.85 -20.19
CA THR A 124 2.61 -8.18 -21.46
C THR A 124 4.08 -8.56 -21.24
N PRO A 125 4.72 -9.26 -22.19
CA PRO A 125 6.15 -9.54 -22.12
C PRO A 125 6.99 -8.26 -21.96
N GLU A 126 6.61 -7.19 -22.68
CA GLU A 126 7.28 -5.89 -22.61
C GLU A 126 7.17 -5.26 -21.21
N TRP A 127 6.01 -5.44 -20.55
CA TRP A 127 5.81 -4.96 -19.18
C TRP A 127 6.69 -5.72 -18.18
N TYR A 128 6.80 -7.04 -18.32
CA TYR A 128 7.68 -7.83 -17.45
C TYR A 128 9.15 -7.44 -17.67
N ALA A 129 9.61 -7.34 -18.92
CA ALA A 129 10.97 -6.92 -19.24
C ALA A 129 11.28 -5.51 -18.72
N PHE A 130 10.33 -4.56 -18.87
CA PHE A 130 10.47 -3.22 -18.34
C PHE A 130 10.62 -3.22 -16.82
N ARG A 131 9.75 -3.93 -16.11
CA ARG A 131 9.79 -4.01 -14.63
C ARG A 131 10.97 -4.80 -14.08
N ASN A 132 11.51 -5.75 -14.83
CA ASN A 132 12.72 -6.47 -14.42
C ASN A 132 13.93 -5.56 -14.32
N ASN A 133 13.96 -4.50 -15.12
CA ASN A 133 15.00 -3.47 -15.09
C ASN A 133 14.71 -2.30 -14.13
N LEU A 134 13.71 -2.46 -13.25
CA LEU A 134 13.33 -1.45 -12.27
C LEU A 134 13.18 -2.06 -10.87
N VAL A 135 13.58 -1.33 -9.85
CA VAL A 135 13.03 -1.51 -8.50
C VAL A 135 11.74 -0.71 -8.44
N THR A 136 10.62 -1.39 -8.27
CA THR A 136 9.32 -0.72 -8.23
C THR A 136 8.99 -0.23 -6.83
N ALA A 137 8.24 0.85 -6.74
CA ALA A 137 7.84 1.47 -5.47
C ALA A 137 7.27 0.45 -4.46
N SER A 138 6.48 -0.53 -4.94
CA SER A 138 5.89 -1.57 -4.10
C SER A 138 6.91 -2.52 -3.44
N ASN A 139 8.13 -2.62 -3.97
CA ASN A 139 9.18 -3.51 -3.47
C ASN A 139 10.37 -2.78 -2.84
N ILE A 140 10.50 -1.48 -3.07
CA ILE A 140 11.69 -0.70 -2.68
C ILE A 140 11.93 -0.67 -1.17
N TRP A 141 10.87 -0.78 -0.35
CA TRP A 141 10.96 -0.87 1.09
C TRP A 141 11.86 -2.02 1.58
N LYS A 142 12.02 -3.08 0.78
CA LYS A 142 12.88 -4.23 1.09
C LYS A 142 14.36 -3.84 1.19
N ILE A 143 14.77 -2.74 0.54
CA ILE A 143 16.14 -2.19 0.61
C ILE A 143 16.44 -1.69 2.02
N PHE A 144 15.41 -1.21 2.73
CA PHE A 144 15.49 -0.65 4.07
C PHE A 144 15.09 -1.65 5.16
N GLY A 145 14.70 -2.86 4.75
CA GLY A 145 14.28 -3.92 5.64
C GLY A 145 15.43 -4.79 6.14
N SER A 146 15.11 -6.02 6.55
CA SER A 146 16.12 -6.99 6.99
C SER A 146 16.97 -7.50 5.82
N ASP A 147 18.13 -8.08 6.13
CA ASP A 147 19.00 -8.76 5.12
C ASP A 147 18.24 -9.81 4.30
N ALA A 148 17.27 -10.49 4.91
CA ALA A 148 16.44 -11.46 4.21
C ALA A 148 15.56 -10.76 3.14
N ASN A 149 14.98 -9.60 3.46
CA ASN A 149 14.21 -8.79 2.51
C ASN A 149 15.10 -8.27 1.38
N TYR A 150 16.26 -7.71 1.74
CA TYR A 150 17.25 -7.20 0.81
C TYR A 150 17.71 -8.30 -0.18
N ASN A 151 18.14 -9.44 0.32
CA ASN A 151 18.58 -10.57 -0.49
C ASN A 151 17.45 -11.15 -1.36
N SER A 152 16.23 -11.22 -0.82
CA SER A 152 15.05 -11.64 -1.58
C SER A 152 14.79 -10.75 -2.80
N LEU A 153 14.95 -9.43 -2.64
CA LEU A 153 14.77 -8.49 -3.73
C LEU A 153 15.87 -8.61 -4.80
N ILE A 154 17.13 -8.81 -4.38
CA ILE A 154 18.23 -9.09 -5.32
C ILE A 154 17.93 -10.36 -6.12
N CYS A 155 17.56 -11.45 -5.45
CA CYS A 155 17.21 -12.70 -6.12
C CYS A 155 16.04 -12.53 -7.09
N GLU A 156 15.03 -11.72 -6.74
CA GLU A 156 13.92 -11.38 -7.63
C GLU A 156 14.41 -10.69 -8.90
N LYS A 157 15.30 -9.70 -8.76
CA LYS A 157 15.80 -8.88 -9.90
C LYS A 157 16.88 -9.58 -10.73
N CYS A 158 17.54 -10.58 -10.17
CA CYS A 158 18.56 -11.36 -10.89
C CYS A 158 17.99 -12.60 -11.60
N ARG A 159 16.75 -13.00 -11.30
CA ARG A 159 16.13 -14.10 -12.03
C ARG A 159 15.94 -13.73 -13.49
N PRO A 160 16.36 -14.58 -14.44
CA PRO A 160 16.03 -14.37 -15.83
C PRO A 160 14.51 -14.35 -16.01
N ASP A 161 14.01 -13.50 -16.91
CA ASP A 161 12.62 -13.53 -17.34
C ASP A 161 12.37 -14.90 -18.01
N VAL A 162 11.88 -15.85 -17.24
CA VAL A 162 11.35 -17.08 -17.79
C VAL A 162 9.90 -16.79 -18.16
N PRO A 163 9.54 -16.74 -19.45
CA PRO A 163 8.14 -16.83 -19.81
C PRO A 163 7.63 -18.12 -19.17
N SER A 164 6.48 -18.07 -18.52
CA SER A 164 5.81 -19.27 -17.97
C SER A 164 5.27 -20.14 -19.12
N ILE A 165 6.15 -20.60 -19.98
CA ILE A 165 5.87 -21.66 -20.93
C ILE A 165 6.38 -22.92 -20.25
N GLY A 166 5.48 -23.66 -19.65
CA GLY A 166 5.76 -24.99 -19.13
C GLY A 166 6.10 -25.91 -20.31
N ILE A 167 7.39 -26.03 -20.62
CA ILE A 167 7.88 -27.11 -21.47
C ILE A 167 8.08 -28.30 -20.53
N ILE A 168 7.20 -29.28 -20.60
CA ILE A 168 7.45 -30.60 -20.02
C ILE A 168 8.23 -31.37 -21.12
N PRO A 169 9.49 -31.76 -20.91
CA PRO A 169 10.19 -32.65 -21.82
C PRO A 169 9.48 -33.99 -21.79
N THR A 170 8.90 -34.40 -22.88
CA THR A 170 8.53 -35.82 -23.10
C THR A 170 9.65 -36.50 -23.87
N ASP A 171 9.98 -37.70 -23.46
CA ASP A 171 11.09 -38.53 -24.05
C ASP A 171 10.80 -38.98 -25.51
N ASP A 172 9.67 -38.57 -26.10
CA ASP A 172 9.33 -38.84 -27.49
C ASP A 172 9.19 -37.51 -28.27
N ASP A 173 9.74 -37.50 -29.47
CA ASP A 173 9.97 -36.36 -30.38
C ASP A 173 8.68 -35.64 -30.91
N ASP A 174 7.55 -35.81 -30.25
CA ASP A 174 6.30 -35.10 -30.51
C ASP A 174 6.07 -34.01 -29.45
N THR A 175 6.63 -32.82 -29.68
CA THR A 175 6.36 -31.59 -28.88
C THR A 175 4.94 -31.12 -29.08
N VAL A 176 4.03 -31.59 -28.24
CA VAL A 176 2.69 -30.98 -28.12
C VAL A 176 2.83 -29.75 -27.22
N ALA A 177 2.76 -28.55 -27.79
CA ALA A 177 2.68 -27.33 -27.04
C ALA A 177 1.35 -27.29 -26.27
N PHE A 178 1.38 -27.67 -25.01
CA PHE A 178 0.27 -27.42 -24.10
C PHE A 178 0.28 -25.93 -23.74
N THR A 179 -0.71 -25.19 -24.19
CA THR A 179 -1.02 -23.90 -23.63
C THR A 179 -1.44 -24.15 -22.18
N GLU A 180 -0.58 -23.77 -21.22
CA GLU A 180 -0.97 -23.79 -19.80
C GLU A 180 -2.28 -23.00 -19.66
N VAL A 181 -3.33 -23.69 -19.25
CA VAL A 181 -4.54 -23.05 -18.78
C VAL A 181 -4.13 -22.21 -17.57
N LYS A 182 -4.11 -20.87 -17.70
CA LYS A 182 -3.83 -19.96 -16.59
C LYS A 182 -4.96 -20.08 -15.57
N ASN A 183 -4.81 -20.98 -14.62
CA ASN A 183 -5.71 -21.06 -13.48
C ASN A 183 -5.40 -19.89 -12.53
N VAL A 184 -6.26 -18.89 -12.56
CA VAL A 184 -6.23 -17.79 -11.61
C VAL A 184 -6.84 -18.28 -10.30
N ASN A 185 -6.06 -18.27 -9.21
CA ASN A 185 -6.62 -18.53 -7.88
C ASN A 185 -7.44 -17.31 -7.43
N VAL A 186 -8.75 -17.37 -7.67
CA VAL A 186 -9.71 -16.28 -7.37
C VAL A 186 -9.91 -16.04 -5.88
N ASP A 187 -9.51 -17.00 -5.02
CA ASP A 187 -9.64 -16.91 -3.57
C ASP A 187 -8.37 -16.35 -2.89
N SER A 188 -7.35 -16.04 -3.69
CA SER A 188 -6.11 -15.48 -3.13
C SER A 188 -6.27 -14.03 -2.69
N PRO A 189 -5.56 -13.57 -1.64
CA PRO A 189 -5.55 -12.16 -1.23
C PRO A 189 -5.10 -11.20 -2.36
N LEU A 190 -4.21 -11.65 -3.24
CA LEU A 190 -3.78 -10.88 -4.41
C LEU A 190 -4.94 -10.69 -5.40
N HIS A 191 -5.71 -11.74 -5.63
CA HIS A 191 -6.88 -11.65 -6.52
C HIS A 191 -8.00 -10.82 -5.90
N TRP A 192 -8.17 -10.88 -4.58
CA TRP A 192 -9.07 -10.00 -3.83
C TRP A 192 -8.75 -8.52 -4.10
N GLY A 193 -7.47 -8.14 -4.04
CA GLY A 193 -7.02 -6.80 -4.42
C GLY A 193 -7.48 -6.42 -5.81
N VAL A 194 -7.18 -7.25 -6.82
CA VAL A 194 -7.55 -7.02 -8.22
C VAL A 194 -9.05 -6.90 -8.43
N LYS A 195 -9.84 -7.74 -7.74
CA LYS A 195 -11.30 -7.74 -7.84
C LYS A 195 -11.94 -6.45 -7.28
N TYR A 196 -11.43 -5.94 -6.17
CA TYR A 196 -12.06 -4.82 -5.46
C TYR A 196 -11.43 -3.45 -5.71
N GLU A 197 -10.26 -3.38 -6.32
CA GLU A 197 -9.60 -2.10 -6.65
C GLU A 197 -10.49 -1.17 -7.50
N PRO A 198 -11.17 -1.63 -8.58
CA PRO A 198 -12.06 -0.78 -9.35
C PRO A 198 -13.24 -0.23 -8.53
N LEU A 199 -13.73 -0.99 -7.55
CA LEU A 199 -14.79 -0.51 -6.65
C LEU A 199 -14.27 0.55 -5.66
N SER A 200 -13.07 0.37 -5.14
CA SER A 200 -12.43 1.38 -4.28
C SER A 200 -12.23 2.70 -5.02
N VAL A 201 -11.81 2.63 -6.28
CA VAL A 201 -11.73 3.80 -7.17
C VAL A 201 -13.10 4.44 -7.35
N ALA A 202 -14.12 3.64 -7.74
CA ALA A 202 -15.48 4.14 -7.97
C ALA A 202 -16.09 4.80 -6.72
N ILE A 203 -15.86 4.21 -5.53
CA ILE A 203 -16.31 4.79 -4.26
C ILE A 203 -15.58 6.12 -3.99
N TYR A 204 -14.28 6.19 -4.25
CA TYR A 204 -13.52 7.42 -4.10
C TYR A 204 -14.04 8.52 -5.04
N GLU A 205 -14.22 8.22 -6.34
CA GLU A 205 -14.77 9.13 -7.34
C GLU A 205 -16.16 9.65 -6.93
N HIS A 206 -17.04 8.74 -6.52
CA HIS A 206 -18.39 9.09 -6.06
C HIS A 206 -18.38 10.02 -4.84
N ARG A 207 -17.50 9.72 -3.86
CA ARG A 207 -17.38 10.51 -2.62
C ARG A 207 -16.81 11.91 -2.86
N ASN A 208 -15.80 12.00 -3.71
CA ASN A 208 -15.04 13.24 -3.91
C ASN A 208 -15.47 13.99 -5.17
N LYS A 209 -16.45 13.45 -5.94
CA LYS A 209 -16.97 14.04 -7.19
C LYS A 209 -15.82 14.38 -8.15
N CYS A 210 -14.95 13.42 -8.37
CA CYS A 210 -13.76 13.55 -9.21
C CYS A 210 -13.66 12.41 -10.20
N VAL A 211 -12.71 12.51 -11.12
CA VAL A 211 -12.35 11.45 -12.06
C VAL A 211 -10.92 11.01 -11.77
N VAL A 212 -10.71 9.71 -11.64
CA VAL A 212 -9.41 9.09 -11.41
C VAL A 212 -8.87 8.52 -12.72
N GLY A 213 -7.74 9.05 -13.17
CA GLY A 213 -7.02 8.54 -14.32
C GLY A 213 -6.14 7.34 -13.94
N GLN A 214 -6.13 6.33 -14.81
CA GLN A 214 -5.24 5.17 -14.67
C GLN A 214 -3.90 5.43 -15.33
N PHE A 215 -2.83 4.94 -14.70
CA PHE A 215 -1.46 5.03 -15.20
C PHE A 215 -0.78 3.67 -15.05
N GLY A 216 0.12 3.37 -15.99
CA GLY A 216 0.92 2.15 -15.95
C GLY A 216 2.15 2.27 -15.05
N CYS A 217 3.14 1.42 -15.34
CA CYS A 217 4.45 1.53 -14.69
C CYS A 217 5.26 2.65 -15.35
N ILE A 218 5.59 3.67 -14.57
CA ILE A 218 6.34 4.85 -15.00
C ILE A 218 7.77 4.76 -14.43
N GLN A 219 8.77 5.01 -15.25
CA GLN A 219 10.17 5.08 -14.84
C GLN A 219 10.47 6.46 -14.27
N HIS A 220 11.28 6.50 -13.20
CA HIS A 220 11.75 7.77 -12.63
C HIS A 220 12.60 8.56 -13.60
N PRO A 221 12.36 9.87 -13.78
CA PRO A 221 13.02 10.67 -14.84
C PRO A 221 14.54 10.83 -14.67
N ARG A 222 15.08 10.67 -13.46
CA ARG A 222 16.50 10.84 -13.13
C ARG A 222 17.19 9.57 -12.63
N ILE A 223 16.44 8.57 -12.18
CA ILE A 223 16.97 7.34 -11.59
C ILE A 223 16.43 6.17 -12.40
N ALA A 224 17.19 5.78 -13.43
CA ALA A 224 16.74 4.81 -14.43
C ALA A 224 16.31 3.45 -13.87
N CYS A 225 16.80 3.07 -12.69
CA CYS A 225 16.46 1.80 -12.05
C CYS A 225 15.22 1.88 -11.13
N VAL A 226 14.55 3.02 -11.04
CA VAL A 226 13.36 3.20 -10.18
C VAL A 226 12.12 3.39 -11.02
N GLY A 227 11.02 2.76 -10.62
CA GLY A 227 9.73 2.94 -11.27
C GLY A 227 8.56 2.78 -10.30
N ALA A 228 7.41 3.30 -10.71
CA ALA A 228 6.19 3.26 -9.91
C ALA A 228 4.95 3.08 -10.78
N SER A 229 3.93 2.45 -10.21
CA SER A 229 2.59 2.37 -10.77
C SER A 229 1.63 2.87 -9.69
N PRO A 230 1.12 4.09 -9.76
CA PRO A 230 0.06 4.53 -8.86
C PRO A 230 -1.25 3.79 -9.18
N ASP A 231 -2.09 3.55 -8.18
CA ASP A 231 -3.40 2.94 -8.39
C ASP A 231 -4.39 3.92 -9.06
N GLY A 232 -4.06 5.21 -9.00
CA GLY A 232 -4.75 6.27 -9.74
C GLY A 232 -4.21 7.65 -9.43
N ILE A 233 -4.57 8.62 -10.27
CA ILE A 233 -4.33 10.04 -10.05
C ILE A 233 -5.60 10.80 -10.41
N VAL A 234 -6.05 11.72 -9.57
CA VAL A 234 -7.21 12.57 -9.87
C VAL A 234 -6.89 13.50 -11.04
N VAL A 235 -7.70 13.40 -12.12
CA VAL A 235 -7.46 14.09 -13.39
C VAL A 235 -8.54 15.09 -13.77
N SER A 236 -9.50 15.33 -12.90
CA SER A 236 -10.56 16.33 -13.08
C SER A 236 -10.10 17.70 -12.54
N PRO A 237 -9.87 18.72 -13.41
CA PRO A 237 -9.31 20.01 -12.98
C PRO A 237 -10.22 20.81 -12.04
N GLU A 238 -11.53 20.53 -12.08
CA GLU A 238 -12.54 21.13 -11.24
C GLU A 238 -12.55 20.58 -9.82
N SER A 239 -11.91 19.43 -9.59
CA SER A 239 -11.85 18.80 -8.28
C SER A 239 -10.84 19.49 -7.37
N ASP A 240 -11.17 19.57 -6.08
CA ASP A 240 -10.23 20.01 -5.05
C ASP A 240 -9.03 19.04 -4.91
N ASP A 241 -9.24 17.76 -5.25
CA ASP A 241 -8.22 16.71 -5.23
C ASP A 241 -7.40 16.63 -6.52
N TYR A 242 -7.49 17.62 -7.44
CA TYR A 242 -6.79 17.55 -8.72
C TYR A 242 -5.27 17.35 -8.57
N GLY A 243 -4.75 16.29 -9.15
CA GLY A 243 -3.35 15.90 -9.04
C GLY A 243 -3.01 15.05 -7.80
N VAL A 244 -3.98 14.75 -6.94
CA VAL A 244 -3.77 13.83 -5.82
C VAL A 244 -3.66 12.42 -6.34
N MET A 245 -2.64 11.71 -5.89
CA MET A 245 -2.40 10.30 -6.20
C MET A 245 -3.18 9.40 -5.26
N LEU A 246 -3.53 8.21 -5.70
CA LEU A 246 -4.17 7.19 -4.89
C LEU A 246 -3.25 5.98 -4.71
N GLU A 247 -3.22 5.45 -3.50
CA GLU A 247 -2.71 4.12 -3.16
C GLU A 247 -3.79 3.35 -2.44
N ILE A 248 -4.23 2.23 -3.00
CA ILE A 248 -5.41 1.49 -2.56
C ILE A 248 -5.02 0.14 -1.98
N LYS A 249 -5.57 -0.19 -0.82
CA LYS A 249 -5.42 -1.50 -0.18
C LYS A 249 -6.79 -2.08 0.17
N ASN A 250 -7.16 -3.14 -0.54
CA ASN A 250 -8.38 -3.90 -0.25
C ASN A 250 -8.09 -4.93 0.83
N VAL A 251 -8.45 -4.61 2.07
CA VAL A 251 -8.10 -5.36 3.27
C VAL A 251 -9.02 -6.56 3.45
N VAL A 252 -8.45 -7.76 3.62
CA VAL A 252 -9.24 -8.98 3.87
C VAL A 252 -9.48 -9.19 5.37
N ASN A 253 -8.39 -9.30 6.15
CA ASN A 253 -8.49 -9.76 7.56
C ASN A 253 -7.81 -8.85 8.59
N ARG A 254 -6.95 -7.90 8.17
CA ARG A 254 -6.28 -7.03 9.13
C ARG A 254 -7.17 -5.86 9.56
N GLU A 255 -6.88 -5.30 10.68
CA GLU A 255 -7.49 -4.06 11.14
C GLU A 255 -7.09 -2.87 10.25
N ILE A 256 -8.05 -1.97 10.00
CA ILE A 256 -7.81 -0.68 9.34
C ILE A 256 -7.62 0.36 10.45
N THR A 257 -6.39 0.80 10.62
CA THR A 257 -6.01 1.80 11.63
C THR A 257 -5.96 3.22 11.08
N GLY A 258 -6.01 3.37 9.75
CA GLY A 258 -5.76 4.65 9.07
C GLY A 258 -4.28 5.02 9.03
N VAL A 259 -3.40 4.13 9.51
CA VAL A 259 -1.96 4.35 9.56
C VAL A 259 -1.28 3.45 8.54
N PRO A 260 -0.70 3.98 7.45
CA PRO A 260 0.06 3.16 6.52
C PRO A 260 1.25 2.49 7.23
N SER A 261 1.46 1.20 6.97
CA SER A 261 2.70 0.55 7.39
C SER A 261 3.91 1.22 6.75
N MET A 262 5.11 1.01 7.32
CA MET A 262 6.36 1.53 6.75
C MET A 262 6.49 1.17 5.25
N ALA A 263 6.19 -0.07 4.89
CA ALA A 263 6.27 -0.52 3.49
C ALA A 263 5.34 0.28 2.57
N TYR A 264 4.10 0.55 2.98
CA TYR A 264 3.15 1.35 2.20
C TYR A 264 3.52 2.82 2.17
N TRP A 265 4.02 3.36 3.28
CA TRP A 265 4.48 4.74 3.33
C TRP A 265 5.66 4.95 2.36
N ILE A 266 6.67 4.08 2.40
CA ILE A 266 7.82 4.12 1.46
C ILE A 266 7.34 3.97 0.02
N GLN A 267 6.40 3.07 -0.25
CA GLN A 267 5.80 2.91 -1.56
C GLN A 267 5.23 4.23 -2.08
N MET A 268 4.40 4.90 -1.28
CA MET A 268 3.79 6.19 -1.65
C MET A 268 4.83 7.30 -1.83
N GLN A 269 5.87 7.36 -0.99
CA GLN A 269 6.94 8.35 -1.16
C GLN A 269 7.63 8.18 -2.50
N VAL A 270 7.97 6.95 -2.89
CA VAL A 270 8.61 6.67 -4.18
C VAL A 270 7.67 6.91 -5.35
N GLN A 271 6.38 6.58 -5.21
CA GLN A 271 5.38 6.88 -6.23
C GLN A 271 5.26 8.39 -6.47
N MET A 272 5.14 9.17 -5.40
CA MET A 272 5.08 10.64 -5.47
C MET A 272 6.36 11.23 -6.08
N GLU A 273 7.51 10.67 -5.77
CA GLU A 273 8.79 11.11 -6.36
C GLU A 273 8.86 10.82 -7.86
N VAL A 274 8.47 9.61 -8.28
CA VAL A 274 8.44 9.21 -9.70
C VAL A 274 7.45 10.05 -10.50
N CYS A 275 6.27 10.30 -9.94
CA CYS A 275 5.20 11.05 -10.60
C CYS A 275 5.34 12.57 -10.45
N ASP A 276 6.27 13.05 -9.65
CA ASP A 276 6.44 14.47 -9.27
C ASP A 276 5.15 15.09 -8.71
N LEU A 277 4.46 14.33 -7.86
CA LEU A 277 3.26 14.77 -7.14
C LEU A 277 3.55 14.89 -5.65
N ASP A 278 2.76 15.72 -4.95
CA ASP A 278 3.05 16.06 -3.55
C ASP A 278 2.07 15.44 -2.55
N ASP A 279 0.95 14.94 -3.04
CA ASP A 279 -0.16 14.43 -2.24
C ASP A 279 -0.57 13.03 -2.69
N CYS A 280 -0.76 12.12 -1.73
CA CYS A 280 -1.28 10.79 -1.96
C CYS A 280 -2.36 10.45 -0.93
N ASN A 281 -3.54 10.09 -1.39
CA ASN A 281 -4.59 9.53 -0.55
C ASN A 281 -4.38 8.03 -0.40
N PHE A 282 -4.04 7.60 0.81
CA PHE A 282 -3.96 6.21 1.18
C PHE A 282 -5.36 5.70 1.52
N ILE A 283 -5.87 4.83 0.69
CA ILE A 283 -7.23 4.30 0.78
C ILE A 283 -7.18 2.84 1.24
N GLU A 284 -7.85 2.55 2.34
CA GLU A 284 -8.05 1.20 2.81
C GLU A 284 -9.54 0.90 2.83
N THR A 285 -9.93 -0.16 2.14
CA THR A 285 -11.31 -0.64 2.10
C THR A 285 -11.41 -2.06 2.59
N GLN A 286 -12.47 -2.37 3.28
CA GLN A 286 -12.82 -3.74 3.64
C GLN A 286 -14.17 -4.07 3.03
N PHE A 287 -14.14 -4.86 1.96
CA PHE A 287 -15.33 -5.41 1.36
C PHE A 287 -15.68 -6.74 1.98
N LYS A 288 -16.97 -7.02 2.04
CA LYS A 288 -17.50 -8.33 2.39
C LYS A 288 -18.51 -8.77 1.34
N GLU A 289 -18.58 -10.07 1.12
CA GLU A 289 -19.56 -10.69 0.26
C GLU A 289 -20.68 -11.29 1.10
N TYR A 290 -21.90 -11.18 0.62
CA TYR A 290 -23.01 -11.92 1.23
C TYR A 290 -22.81 -13.41 0.96
N PRO A 291 -22.86 -14.25 1.99
CA PRO A 291 -22.58 -15.68 1.84
C PRO A 291 -23.63 -16.34 0.94
N GLU A 292 -23.17 -17.21 0.06
CA GLU A 292 -24.06 -18.09 -0.68
C GLU A 292 -24.70 -19.11 0.28
N ALA A 293 -25.97 -19.46 0.01
CA ALA A 293 -26.66 -20.44 0.83
C ALA A 293 -26.02 -21.82 0.72
N VAL A 294 -25.77 -22.43 1.87
CA VAL A 294 -25.28 -23.82 1.94
C VAL A 294 -26.46 -24.79 2.09
N THR A 295 -27.63 -24.38 2.57
CA THR A 295 -28.69 -25.34 2.99
C THR A 295 -30.16 -24.91 2.89
N THR A 296 -30.54 -23.64 2.75
CA THR A 296 -31.95 -23.21 2.67
C THR A 296 -32.15 -21.99 1.77
N ALA A 297 -33.31 -21.91 1.08
CA ALA A 297 -33.67 -20.84 0.13
C ALA A 297 -33.75 -19.45 0.81
N ASP A 298 -34.00 -19.39 2.12
CA ASP A 298 -34.14 -18.13 2.87
C ASP A 298 -32.80 -17.52 3.30
N ASP A 299 -31.70 -18.23 3.12
CA ASP A 299 -30.34 -17.83 3.56
C ASP A 299 -29.44 -17.43 2.38
N ASP A 300 -30.02 -17.29 1.21
CA ASP A 300 -29.25 -16.98 0.00
C ASP A 300 -28.75 -15.52 0.00
N ALA A 301 -27.62 -15.29 -0.67
CA ALA A 301 -26.94 -13.99 -0.75
C ALA A 301 -27.85 -12.89 -1.35
N GLU A 302 -28.72 -13.24 -2.31
CA GLU A 302 -29.67 -12.33 -2.93
C GLU A 302 -30.74 -11.87 -1.92
N THR A 303 -31.31 -12.78 -1.17
CA THR A 303 -32.32 -12.49 -0.15
C THR A 303 -31.76 -11.58 0.96
N LYS A 304 -30.56 -11.90 1.46
CA LYS A 304 -29.86 -11.07 2.44
C LYS A 304 -29.51 -9.67 1.92
N PHE A 305 -29.10 -9.58 0.67
CA PHE A 305 -28.80 -8.30 0.03
C PHE A 305 -30.05 -7.42 -0.05
N TYR A 306 -31.21 -7.96 -0.48
CA TYR A 306 -32.45 -7.19 -0.60
C TYR A 306 -33.11 -6.91 0.76
N ALA A 307 -32.89 -7.74 1.78
CA ALA A 307 -33.37 -7.48 3.13
C ALA A 307 -32.71 -6.23 3.76
N GLY A 308 -31.60 -5.80 3.18
CA GLY A 308 -30.87 -4.60 3.58
C GLY A 308 -30.02 -4.81 4.83
N ILE A 309 -28.82 -4.23 4.80
CA ILE A 309 -28.04 -4.04 6.03
C ILE A 309 -28.01 -2.53 6.28
N PRO A 310 -28.71 -2.04 7.31
CA PRO A 310 -29.11 -0.62 7.43
C PRO A 310 -27.96 0.40 7.51
N ASN A 311 -26.71 -0.01 7.70
CA ASN A 311 -25.60 0.88 8.06
C ASN A 311 -24.41 0.87 7.12
N TYR A 312 -24.45 0.19 5.98
CA TYR A 312 -23.32 0.19 5.05
C TYR A 312 -23.42 1.34 4.05
N LEU A 313 -22.29 2.05 3.89
CA LEU A 313 -22.21 3.20 2.99
C LEU A 313 -22.42 2.84 1.51
N TYR A 314 -22.01 1.62 1.13
CA TYR A 314 -22.07 1.16 -0.25
C TYR A 314 -22.35 -0.33 -0.31
N ASN A 315 -23.28 -0.70 -1.20
CA ASN A 315 -23.65 -2.05 -1.53
C ASN A 315 -23.76 -2.20 -3.05
N GLY A 316 -23.64 -3.40 -3.56
CA GLY A 316 -23.82 -3.60 -4.98
C GLY A 316 -23.64 -5.03 -5.43
N VAL A 317 -23.56 -5.19 -6.75
CA VAL A 317 -23.40 -6.48 -7.42
C VAL A 317 -22.19 -6.44 -8.33
N ILE A 318 -21.37 -7.47 -8.28
CA ILE A 318 -20.34 -7.76 -9.28
C ILE A 318 -20.80 -8.97 -10.07
N LEU A 319 -20.74 -8.88 -11.39
CA LEU A 319 -20.95 -10.04 -12.25
C LEU A 319 -19.59 -10.62 -12.62
N TYR A 320 -19.42 -11.89 -12.33
CA TYR A 320 -18.24 -12.66 -12.71
C TYR A 320 -18.55 -13.45 -13.97
N PHE A 321 -17.86 -13.13 -15.06
CA PHE A 321 -17.94 -13.80 -16.34
C PHE A 321 -16.69 -14.61 -16.62
N VAL A 322 -16.84 -15.74 -17.29
CA VAL A 322 -15.77 -16.58 -17.82
C VAL A 322 -15.85 -16.65 -19.35
N LYS A 323 -14.72 -16.80 -20.03
CA LYS A 323 -14.70 -16.97 -21.49
C LYS A 323 -15.41 -18.26 -21.91
N ARG A 324 -16.09 -18.23 -23.06
CA ARG A 324 -16.80 -19.41 -23.62
C ARG A 324 -15.87 -20.51 -24.07
N ASP A 325 -14.65 -20.19 -24.47
CA ASP A 325 -13.67 -21.17 -24.95
C ASP A 325 -13.01 -21.95 -23.84
N PHE A 326 -13.14 -21.49 -22.58
CA PHE A 326 -12.54 -22.08 -21.37
C PHE A 326 -11.01 -22.28 -21.43
N VAL A 327 -10.33 -21.67 -22.41
CA VAL A 327 -8.86 -21.74 -22.56
C VAL A 327 -8.17 -20.80 -21.55
N ASP A 328 -8.79 -19.64 -21.30
CA ASP A 328 -8.33 -18.68 -20.33
C ASP A 328 -9.42 -18.48 -19.28
N ASN A 329 -9.19 -19.06 -18.10
CA ASN A 329 -10.11 -18.99 -16.97
C ASN A 329 -9.97 -17.66 -16.17
N SER A 330 -9.32 -16.65 -16.75
CA SER A 330 -9.23 -15.34 -16.12
C SER A 330 -10.63 -14.73 -15.95
N PRO A 331 -11.00 -14.31 -14.74
CA PRO A 331 -12.28 -13.70 -14.48
C PRO A 331 -12.41 -12.36 -15.18
N LYS A 332 -13.56 -12.09 -15.79
CA LYS A 332 -13.97 -10.77 -16.21
C LYS A 332 -15.07 -10.27 -15.29
N TYR A 333 -14.75 -9.22 -14.53
CA TYR A 333 -15.70 -8.60 -13.62
C TYR A 333 -16.41 -7.43 -14.28
N MET A 334 -17.73 -7.33 -14.05
CA MET A 334 -18.54 -6.17 -14.38
C MET A 334 -19.13 -5.62 -13.08
N TYR A 335 -18.88 -4.36 -12.82
CA TYR A 335 -19.29 -3.69 -11.58
C TYR A 335 -20.56 -2.90 -11.80
N MET A 336 -21.54 -3.09 -10.93
CA MET A 336 -22.77 -2.31 -10.96
C MET A 336 -22.46 -0.84 -10.60
N PRO A 337 -22.94 0.14 -11.40
CA PRO A 337 -22.77 1.55 -11.04
C PRO A 337 -23.34 1.85 -9.65
N LEU A 338 -22.66 2.68 -8.88
CA LEU A 338 -23.01 2.97 -7.49
C LEU A 338 -24.33 3.73 -7.33
N ASP A 339 -24.79 4.40 -8.39
CA ASP A 339 -26.06 5.13 -8.45
C ASP A 339 -27.24 4.25 -8.90
N THR A 340 -26.99 2.98 -9.24
CA THR A 340 -28.06 2.04 -9.61
C THR A 340 -28.98 1.80 -8.41
N PRO A 341 -30.31 1.95 -8.58
CA PRO A 341 -31.27 1.67 -7.51
C PRO A 341 -31.11 0.24 -6.99
N LEU A 342 -31.01 0.09 -5.66
CA LEU A 342 -30.84 -1.23 -5.00
C LEU A 342 -32.17 -1.97 -4.89
N ASN A 343 -32.85 -2.16 -6.03
CA ASN A 343 -34.07 -2.94 -6.13
C ASN A 343 -33.95 -4.01 -7.23
N LYS A 344 -34.72 -5.08 -7.10
CA LYS A 344 -34.64 -6.23 -8.00
C LYS A 344 -34.86 -5.87 -9.46
N PRO A 345 -35.87 -5.06 -9.86
CA PRO A 345 -36.10 -4.72 -11.28
C PRO A 345 -34.90 -3.99 -11.91
N ALA A 346 -34.30 -3.02 -11.23
CA ALA A 346 -33.17 -2.25 -11.74
C ALA A 346 -31.92 -3.12 -11.89
N ILE A 347 -31.65 -3.96 -10.89
CA ILE A 347 -30.49 -4.87 -10.90
C ILE A 347 -30.65 -5.92 -12.01
N GLU A 348 -31.83 -6.55 -12.16
CA GLU A 348 -32.08 -7.53 -13.22
C GLU A 348 -32.00 -6.90 -14.64
N ALA A 349 -32.45 -5.66 -14.80
CA ALA A 349 -32.28 -4.93 -16.05
C ALA A 349 -30.77 -4.73 -16.38
N TRP A 350 -29.98 -4.31 -15.45
CA TRP A 350 -28.53 -4.18 -15.61
C TRP A 350 -27.85 -5.53 -15.89
N VAL A 351 -28.19 -6.58 -15.15
CA VAL A 351 -27.68 -7.94 -15.39
C VAL A 351 -28.01 -8.41 -16.81
N ALA A 352 -29.25 -8.21 -17.25
CA ALA A 352 -29.69 -8.60 -18.59
C ALA A 352 -28.94 -7.82 -19.70
N GLU A 353 -28.64 -6.53 -19.45
CA GLU A 353 -27.85 -5.71 -20.36
C GLU A 353 -26.42 -6.28 -20.48
N LYS A 354 -25.73 -6.54 -19.38
CA LYS A 354 -24.34 -7.05 -19.39
C LYS A 354 -24.22 -8.45 -19.93
N LYS A 355 -25.24 -9.30 -19.72
CA LYS A 355 -25.31 -10.63 -20.35
C LYS A 355 -25.43 -10.51 -21.87
N ARG A 356 -26.21 -9.55 -22.39
CA ARG A 356 -26.32 -9.32 -23.84
C ARG A 356 -25.04 -8.78 -24.44
N GLU A 357 -24.40 -7.81 -23.76
CA GLU A 357 -23.12 -7.21 -24.16
C GLU A 357 -22.03 -8.28 -24.34
N LEU A 358 -21.97 -9.24 -23.46
CA LEU A 358 -20.94 -10.27 -23.43
C LEU A 358 -21.35 -11.61 -24.02
N ALA A 359 -22.57 -11.74 -24.59
CA ALA A 359 -23.15 -12.98 -24.99
C ALA A 359 -22.30 -13.82 -25.98
N ASN A 360 -21.56 -13.17 -26.87
CA ASN A 360 -20.75 -13.84 -27.89
C ASN A 360 -19.39 -14.34 -27.36
N SER A 361 -18.87 -13.78 -26.27
CA SER A 361 -17.52 -14.04 -25.81
C SER A 361 -17.45 -14.68 -24.42
N HIS A 362 -18.44 -14.42 -23.56
CA HIS A 362 -18.40 -14.85 -22.16
C HIS A 362 -19.74 -15.45 -21.71
N VAL A 363 -19.67 -16.18 -20.59
CA VAL A 363 -20.83 -16.72 -19.86
C VAL A 363 -20.81 -16.14 -18.45
N LEU A 364 -21.97 -15.73 -17.96
CA LEU A 364 -22.09 -15.34 -16.54
C LEU A 364 -21.92 -16.60 -15.68
N PHE A 365 -20.87 -16.58 -14.87
CA PHE A 365 -20.56 -17.67 -13.95
C PHE A 365 -21.22 -17.48 -12.59
N ARG A 366 -21.10 -16.24 -12.02
CA ARG A 366 -21.58 -15.94 -10.66
C ARG A 366 -22.00 -14.48 -10.53
N ARG A 367 -23.00 -14.22 -9.66
CA ARG A 367 -23.32 -12.90 -9.12
C ARG A 367 -22.72 -12.80 -7.72
N ILE A 368 -21.97 -11.76 -7.45
CA ILE A 368 -21.36 -11.51 -6.14
C ILE A 368 -22.05 -10.30 -5.57
N TYR A 369 -22.82 -10.50 -4.52
CA TYR A 369 -23.45 -9.43 -3.74
C TYR A 369 -22.46 -8.99 -2.67
N TRP A 370 -22.15 -7.70 -2.65
CA TRP A 370 -21.10 -7.16 -1.78
C TRP A 370 -21.57 -5.92 -1.00
N TYR A 371 -20.88 -5.63 0.08
CA TYR A 371 -20.96 -4.35 0.78
C TYR A 371 -19.59 -3.88 1.24
N CYS A 372 -19.44 -2.55 1.40
CA CYS A 372 -18.26 -1.94 1.97
C CYS A 372 -18.45 -1.82 3.48
N ASP A 373 -17.78 -2.69 4.24
CA ASP A 373 -17.86 -2.72 5.70
C ASP A 373 -17.08 -1.55 6.32
N ARG A 374 -15.89 -1.26 5.77
CA ARG A 374 -15.04 -0.16 6.24
C ARG A 374 -14.40 0.57 5.07
N PHE A 375 -14.28 1.88 5.22
CA PHE A 375 -13.58 2.76 4.30
C PHE A 375 -12.74 3.75 5.11
N SER A 376 -11.44 3.78 4.85
CA SER A 376 -10.49 4.75 5.38
C SER A 376 -9.79 5.46 4.25
N CYS A 377 -9.63 6.77 4.37
CA CYS A 377 -8.90 7.58 3.41
C CYS A 377 -8.05 8.58 4.19
N VAL A 378 -6.74 8.49 4.05
CA VAL A 378 -5.76 9.25 4.82
C VAL A 378 -4.80 9.95 3.87
N LEU A 379 -4.60 11.24 4.04
CA LEU A 379 -3.64 12.01 3.25
C LEU A 379 -2.21 11.72 3.72
N VAL A 380 -1.35 11.37 2.77
CA VAL A 380 0.10 11.23 2.96
C VAL A 380 0.80 12.26 2.10
N LYS A 381 1.61 13.11 2.70
CA LYS A 381 2.41 14.13 2.02
C LYS A 381 3.74 13.55 1.55
N ARG A 382 4.24 14.07 0.40
CA ARG A 382 5.60 13.76 -0.09
C ARG A 382 6.65 14.30 0.87
N ASN A 383 7.65 13.47 1.15
CA ASN A 383 8.82 13.83 1.95
C ASN A 383 10.08 13.78 1.07
N ARG A 384 10.51 14.96 0.60
CA ARG A 384 11.68 15.09 -0.27
C ARG A 384 12.98 14.81 0.48
N ASP A 385 13.06 15.18 1.75
CA ASP A 385 14.26 14.99 2.56
C ASP A 385 14.50 13.50 2.79
N TRP A 386 13.44 12.76 3.13
CA TRP A 386 13.53 11.30 3.22
C TRP A 386 14.01 10.69 1.91
N PHE A 387 13.45 11.11 0.76
CA PHE A 387 13.84 10.54 -0.52
C PHE A 387 15.31 10.87 -0.87
N SER A 388 15.75 12.09 -0.58
CA SER A 388 17.15 12.48 -0.75
C SER A 388 18.11 11.63 0.08
N ALA A 389 17.74 11.28 1.31
CA ALA A 389 18.50 10.38 2.16
C ALA A 389 18.43 8.90 1.69
N ALA A 390 17.32 8.49 1.10
CA ALA A 390 17.10 7.13 0.61
C ALA A 390 17.77 6.85 -0.75
N GLU A 391 17.90 7.85 -1.62
CA GLU A 391 18.40 7.73 -2.99
C GLU A 391 19.77 7.04 -3.08
N PRO A 392 20.81 7.39 -2.30
CA PRO A 392 22.10 6.71 -2.35
C PRO A 392 21.98 5.21 -2.11
N ARG A 393 21.20 4.78 -1.11
CA ARG A 393 21.00 3.35 -0.81
C ARG A 393 20.27 2.61 -1.92
N ILE A 394 19.35 3.28 -2.63
CA ILE A 394 18.66 2.72 -3.78
C ILE A 394 19.61 2.50 -4.95
N ARG A 395 20.51 3.46 -5.21
CA ARG A 395 21.54 3.35 -6.23
C ARG A 395 22.55 2.26 -5.93
N ASP A 396 23.02 2.19 -4.68
CA ASP A 396 23.94 1.15 -4.22
C ASP A 396 23.31 -0.24 -4.36
N PHE A 397 22.04 -0.38 -3.97
CA PHE A 397 21.29 -1.62 -4.19
C PHE A 397 21.29 -2.03 -5.65
N TRP A 398 21.02 -1.09 -6.57
CA TRP A 398 20.97 -1.42 -7.98
C TRP A 398 22.34 -1.81 -8.53
N SER A 399 23.39 -1.15 -8.11
CA SER A 399 24.78 -1.54 -8.45
C SER A 399 25.10 -2.97 -8.00
N VAL A 400 24.58 -3.39 -6.83
CA VAL A 400 24.68 -4.77 -6.38
C VAL A 400 23.91 -5.72 -7.31
N VAL A 401 22.68 -5.36 -7.72
CA VAL A 401 21.88 -6.18 -8.65
C VAL A 401 22.62 -6.37 -9.98
N GLU A 402 23.19 -5.29 -10.55
CA GLU A 402 23.95 -5.36 -11.80
C GLU A 402 25.17 -6.29 -11.68
N LYS A 403 25.91 -6.16 -10.58
CA LYS A 403 27.03 -7.05 -10.28
C LYS A 403 26.59 -8.50 -10.14
N GLU A 404 25.56 -8.76 -9.37
CA GLU A 404 25.06 -10.13 -9.10
C GLU A 404 24.43 -10.78 -10.35
N ARG A 405 23.90 -9.97 -11.28
CA ARG A 405 23.46 -10.46 -12.60
C ARG A 405 24.64 -10.99 -13.43
N ALA A 406 25.82 -10.38 -13.30
CA ALA A 406 27.03 -10.80 -14.00
C ALA A 406 27.76 -11.97 -13.29
N ASP A 407 27.92 -11.88 -11.97
CA ASP A 407 28.77 -12.78 -11.18
C ASP A 407 28.00 -13.98 -10.61
N GLY A 408 26.67 -13.89 -10.55
CA GLY A 408 25.79 -14.90 -9.96
C GLY A 408 25.37 -14.56 -8.53
N TYR A 409 24.14 -14.90 -8.18
CA TYR A 409 23.46 -14.53 -6.92
C TYR A 409 23.10 -15.72 -6.02
N SER A 410 23.60 -16.92 -6.31
CA SER A 410 23.22 -18.15 -5.60
C SER A 410 23.53 -18.12 -4.09
N HIS A 411 24.54 -17.36 -3.68
CA HIS A 411 24.93 -17.18 -2.28
C HIS A 411 23.91 -16.40 -1.46
N ARG A 412 22.99 -15.67 -2.11
CA ARG A 412 21.90 -14.91 -1.48
C ARG A 412 20.62 -15.70 -1.29
N LEU A 413 20.54 -16.88 -1.89
CA LEU A 413 19.36 -17.73 -1.75
C LEU A 413 19.18 -18.17 -0.28
N PRO A 414 17.92 -18.26 0.20
CA PRO A 414 17.67 -18.72 1.55
C PRO A 414 18.25 -20.13 1.74
N LYS A 415 19.03 -20.31 2.79
CA LYS A 415 19.54 -21.64 3.16
C LYS A 415 18.34 -22.54 3.43
N LYS A 416 18.30 -23.72 2.78
CA LYS A 416 17.30 -24.73 3.08
C LYS A 416 17.35 -25.04 4.57
N ARG A 417 16.25 -24.86 5.27
CA ARG A 417 16.15 -25.33 6.67
C ARG A 417 16.45 -26.81 6.67
N ALA A 418 17.39 -27.24 7.50
CA ALA A 418 17.57 -28.66 7.77
C ALA A 418 16.20 -29.26 8.15
N PRO A 419 15.81 -30.41 7.60
CA PRO A 419 14.56 -31.04 8.01
C PRO A 419 14.62 -31.19 9.52
N LYS A 420 13.57 -30.68 10.20
CA LYS A 420 13.44 -30.92 11.64
C LYS A 420 13.55 -32.43 11.83
N PRO A 421 14.40 -32.92 12.73
CA PRO A 421 14.40 -34.34 13.04
C PRO A 421 12.95 -34.70 13.39
N SER A 422 12.38 -35.66 12.71
CA SER A 422 11.02 -36.12 12.94
C SER A 422 10.96 -36.58 14.40
N ALA A 423 10.41 -35.73 15.26
CA ALA A 423 10.05 -36.13 16.59
C ALA A 423 8.99 -37.24 16.42
N GLY A 424 9.38 -38.44 16.73
CA GLY A 424 8.61 -39.65 16.90
C GLY A 424 7.36 -39.78 16.01
N GLY A 425 7.40 -40.78 15.09
CA GLY A 425 6.23 -41.15 14.33
C GLY A 425 5.01 -41.27 15.22
N CYS A 426 3.90 -40.74 14.72
CA CYS A 426 2.56 -40.97 15.29
C CYS A 426 2.33 -42.51 15.23
N ILE A 427 2.54 -43.20 16.34
CA ILE A 427 2.20 -44.64 16.46
C ILE A 427 0.68 -44.69 16.66
N ILE A 428 -0.05 -44.77 15.56
CA ILE A 428 -1.45 -45.26 15.60
C ILE A 428 -1.34 -46.75 15.94
N LYS A 429 -1.52 -47.11 17.21
CA LYS A 429 -1.78 -48.49 17.59
C LYS A 429 -3.17 -48.83 17.08
N MET A 430 -3.25 -49.61 16.00
CA MET A 430 -4.47 -50.35 15.71
C MET A 430 -4.70 -51.34 16.87
N LEU A 431 -5.78 -51.17 17.59
CA LEU A 431 -6.30 -52.18 18.47
C LEU A 431 -7.03 -53.19 17.59
N ASP A 432 -6.45 -54.38 17.45
CA ASP A 432 -7.16 -55.54 16.93
C ASP A 432 -8.32 -55.88 17.84
N VAL A 433 -9.53 -55.89 17.28
CA VAL A 433 -10.72 -56.54 17.86
C VAL A 433 -11.08 -57.74 17.06
#